data_8136be813cc1f6d801417a7380040132
#
_entry.id   8136be813cc1f6d801417a7380040132
#
_cell.length_a   1.000
_cell.length_b   1.000
_cell.length_c   1.000
_cell.angle_alpha   90.00
_cell.angle_beta   90.00
_cell.angle_gamma   90.00
#
_symmetry.space_group_name_H-M   'P 1'
#
loop_
_entity.id
_entity.type
_entity.pdbx_description
1 polymer ?
#
loop_
_entity_poly.entity_id
_entity_poly.type
_entity_poly.pdbx_seq_one_letter_code
_entity_poly.pdbx_strand_id
1 'polypeptide(L)'
;MIATLQLIGFLVVFVVLALLMFFRKLPALIALPLMAVLTALLGGVRGADLLHHVIGGGAVRLHTAYTVAIFGGMLSFLLQKSGVAEQLIKNGAELAGDRPWSVGLIMLLLIAMLFTTLGGLGAIIMVATIVLPIMASVGFSSLTIAGIFLIGINLGGILNPGNWALYIDVLKLDIPTIRSFALVLFAICLLMALAFLTLELRREGHKLELKKPLRYGLLIAVCTIFLGWGWQQLQPLTVWKFIWRTIGAGFRSTLLLAALLLAGRILFDLARKWSGRERHMSRIVWYAYLTPVVPLLLILIFKIHFVTAFIAGLFYGFVVTWRKGSINMLSQAIIEGGASVMPAVVLMMGIGMLLTAIIGPGGDWSALNGGAEWPVLAFLKPVMVEIIPSSPWLYVLVFTLLAPLSLYRGPLNVWGMGYGMAAIMLASGALPAAAIMG
;
A
#
# COMPACT_ATOMS: atom_id res chain seq x y z
N MET A 1 -10.79 42.58 1.92
CA MET A 1 -11.62 42.23 3.10
C MET A 1 -12.36 40.91 2.92
N ILE A 2 -13.19 40.71 1.88
CA ILE A 2 -13.93 39.44 1.65
C ILE A 2 -12.95 38.26 1.45
N ALA A 3 -11.94 38.40 0.61
CA ALA A 3 -10.93 37.34 0.37
C ALA A 3 -10.15 36.98 1.64
N THR A 4 -9.81 37.96 2.46
CA THR A 4 -9.11 37.73 3.74
C THR A 4 -10.02 36.98 4.72
N LEU A 5 -11.32 37.30 4.75
CA LEU A 5 -12.29 36.63 5.61
C LEU A 5 -12.52 35.18 5.17
N GLN A 6 -12.57 34.92 3.85
CA GLN A 6 -12.65 33.56 3.32
C GLN A 6 -11.43 32.74 3.67
N LEU A 7 -10.21 33.30 3.53
CA LEU A 7 -8.95 32.62 3.91
C LEU A 7 -8.95 32.23 5.40
N ILE A 8 -9.35 33.16 6.27
CA ILE A 8 -9.50 32.89 7.69
C ILE A 8 -10.52 31.78 7.90
N GLY A 9 -11.66 31.79 7.18
CA GLY A 9 -12.68 30.76 7.24
C GLY A 9 -12.13 29.36 6.87
N PHE A 10 -11.37 29.24 5.78
CA PHE A 10 -10.69 27.99 5.41
C PHE A 10 -9.75 27.51 6.50
N LEU A 11 -8.90 28.41 7.02
CA LEU A 11 -7.94 28.08 8.06
C LEU A 11 -8.64 27.60 9.34
N VAL A 12 -9.71 28.31 9.74
CA VAL A 12 -10.51 27.95 10.94
C VAL A 12 -11.15 26.58 10.77
N VAL A 13 -11.81 26.30 9.63
CA VAL A 13 -12.41 24.98 9.35
C VAL A 13 -11.35 23.89 9.41
N PHE A 14 -10.22 24.12 8.78
CA PHE A 14 -9.14 23.11 8.72
C PHE A 14 -8.54 22.86 10.10
N VAL A 15 -8.17 23.92 10.84
CA VAL A 15 -7.52 23.81 12.16
C VAL A 15 -8.49 23.26 13.20
N VAL A 16 -9.73 23.75 13.24
CA VAL A 16 -10.72 23.28 14.23
C VAL A 16 -11.04 21.81 14.04
N LEU A 17 -11.32 21.36 12.80
CA LEU A 17 -11.61 19.96 12.53
C LEU A 17 -10.37 19.08 12.74
N ALA A 18 -9.17 19.55 12.38
CA ALA A 18 -7.92 18.86 12.69
C ALA A 18 -7.69 18.68 14.20
N LEU A 19 -7.93 19.71 15.00
CA LEU A 19 -7.82 19.65 16.46
C LEU A 19 -8.86 18.71 17.06
N LEU A 20 -10.11 18.75 16.57
CA LEU A 20 -11.15 17.82 17.02
C LEU A 20 -10.79 16.36 16.71
N MET A 21 -10.18 16.09 15.55
CA MET A 21 -9.64 14.77 15.20
C MET A 21 -8.48 14.39 16.12
N PHE A 22 -7.54 15.29 16.33
CA PHE A 22 -6.36 15.05 17.17
C PHE A 22 -6.74 14.73 18.62
N PHE A 23 -7.65 15.50 19.20
CA PHE A 23 -8.18 15.27 20.56
C PHE A 23 -9.22 14.14 20.62
N ARG A 24 -9.44 13.40 19.53
CA ARG A 24 -10.40 12.28 19.44
C ARG A 24 -11.85 12.66 19.77
N LYS A 25 -12.21 13.94 19.63
CA LYS A 25 -13.58 14.41 19.83
C LYS A 25 -14.46 14.15 18.61
N LEU A 26 -13.87 14.11 17.43
CA LEU A 26 -14.56 13.82 16.18
C LEU A 26 -13.77 12.76 15.39
N PRO A 27 -14.38 11.62 15.01
CA PRO A 27 -13.71 10.64 14.18
C PRO A 27 -13.48 11.17 12.76
N ALA A 28 -12.36 10.81 12.14
CA ALA A 28 -12.00 11.23 10.77
C ALA A 28 -13.06 10.86 9.74
N LEU A 29 -13.78 9.77 9.94
CA LEU A 29 -14.91 9.32 9.10
C LEU A 29 -16.00 10.38 8.93
N ILE A 30 -16.22 11.23 9.94
CA ILE A 30 -17.21 12.31 9.93
C ILE A 30 -16.53 13.64 9.64
N ALA A 31 -15.33 13.85 10.20
CA ALA A 31 -14.61 15.11 10.05
C ALA A 31 -14.27 15.45 8.59
N LEU A 32 -13.83 14.45 7.79
CA LEU A 32 -13.41 14.67 6.41
C LEU A 32 -14.58 15.05 5.48
N PRO A 33 -15.73 14.32 5.47
CA PRO A 33 -16.89 14.77 4.71
C PRO A 33 -17.40 16.14 5.17
N LEU A 34 -17.44 16.41 6.46
CA LEU A 34 -17.84 17.72 6.99
C LEU A 34 -16.87 18.83 6.53
N MET A 35 -15.57 18.57 6.59
CA MET A 35 -14.53 19.48 6.10
C MET A 35 -14.73 19.76 4.60
N ALA A 36 -15.02 18.72 3.81
CA ALA A 36 -15.27 18.85 2.37
C ALA A 36 -16.45 19.79 2.08
N VAL A 37 -17.58 19.58 2.75
CA VAL A 37 -18.79 20.40 2.59
C VAL A 37 -18.54 21.85 3.02
N LEU A 38 -17.94 22.06 4.20
CA LEU A 38 -17.67 23.41 4.70
C LEU A 38 -16.66 24.15 3.80
N THR A 39 -15.61 23.47 3.34
CA THR A 39 -14.61 24.04 2.43
C THR A 39 -15.26 24.42 1.09
N ALA A 40 -16.09 23.56 0.52
CA ALA A 40 -16.81 23.85 -0.73
C ALA A 40 -17.74 25.06 -0.59
N LEU A 41 -18.52 25.11 0.49
CA LEU A 41 -19.45 26.24 0.77
C LEU A 41 -18.71 27.56 0.93
N LEU A 42 -17.59 27.57 1.70
CA LEU A 42 -16.76 28.76 1.88
C LEU A 42 -16.14 29.24 0.57
N GLY A 43 -15.80 28.30 -0.34
CA GLY A 43 -15.31 28.61 -1.68
C GLY A 43 -16.39 29.06 -2.68
N GLY A 44 -17.67 29.10 -2.26
CA GLY A 44 -18.78 29.52 -3.12
C GLY A 44 -19.42 28.39 -3.92
N VAL A 45 -19.02 27.14 -3.75
CA VAL A 45 -19.66 25.99 -4.41
C VAL A 45 -21.00 25.70 -3.75
N ARG A 46 -22.09 25.72 -4.48
CA ARG A 46 -23.47 25.58 -3.96
C ARG A 46 -24.36 24.75 -4.86
N GLY A 47 -25.53 24.35 -4.34
CA GLY A 47 -26.57 23.67 -5.09
C GLY A 47 -26.14 22.38 -5.73
N ALA A 48 -26.35 22.22 -7.01
CA ALA A 48 -26.07 21.01 -7.76
C ALA A 48 -24.58 20.64 -7.76
N ASP A 49 -23.68 21.62 -7.86
CA ASP A 49 -22.25 21.40 -7.87
C ASP A 49 -21.75 20.78 -6.55
N LEU A 50 -22.29 21.23 -5.41
CA LEU A 50 -21.98 20.65 -4.11
C LEU A 50 -22.45 19.19 -4.04
N LEU A 51 -23.70 18.92 -4.43
CA LEU A 51 -24.31 17.59 -4.33
C LEU A 51 -23.70 16.60 -5.32
N HIS A 52 -23.59 17.00 -6.61
CA HIS A 52 -23.13 16.10 -7.66
C HIS A 52 -21.63 15.92 -7.69
N HIS A 53 -20.87 17.00 -7.56
CA HIS A 53 -19.40 16.94 -7.70
C HIS A 53 -18.71 16.66 -6.38
N VAL A 54 -19.01 17.42 -5.32
CA VAL A 54 -18.28 17.25 -4.05
C VAL A 54 -18.74 16.02 -3.30
N ILE A 55 -20.03 15.81 -3.12
CA ILE A 55 -20.55 14.67 -2.36
C ILE A 55 -20.57 13.43 -3.24
N GLY A 56 -21.31 13.41 -4.32
CA GLY A 56 -21.47 12.23 -5.18
C GLY A 56 -20.18 11.86 -5.89
N GLY A 57 -19.63 12.75 -6.71
CA GLY A 57 -18.38 12.52 -7.44
C GLY A 57 -17.18 12.33 -6.52
N GLY A 58 -17.10 13.11 -5.44
CA GLY A 58 -16.05 12.99 -4.44
C GLY A 58 -16.04 11.63 -3.74
N ALA A 59 -17.21 11.12 -3.37
CA ALA A 59 -17.31 9.81 -2.72
C ALA A 59 -16.77 8.66 -3.59
N VAL A 60 -16.90 8.76 -4.92
CA VAL A 60 -16.41 7.72 -5.83
C VAL A 60 -15.03 8.01 -6.41
N ARG A 61 -14.42 9.13 -6.07
CA ARG A 61 -13.13 9.56 -6.65
C ARG A 61 -11.99 8.57 -6.47
N LEU A 62 -11.92 7.91 -5.33
CA LEU A 62 -10.89 6.93 -4.99
C LEU A 62 -11.39 5.49 -5.15
N HIS A 63 -12.31 5.24 -6.09
CA HIS A 63 -12.96 3.94 -6.26
C HIS A 63 -11.98 2.80 -6.53
N THR A 64 -10.90 3.04 -7.26
CA THR A 64 -9.86 2.03 -7.52
C THR A 64 -9.23 1.57 -6.22
N ALA A 65 -8.81 2.53 -5.37
CA ALA A 65 -8.13 2.23 -4.13
C ALA A 65 -9.02 1.46 -3.14
N TYR A 66 -10.26 1.91 -2.90
CA TYR A 66 -11.10 1.19 -1.96
C TYR A 66 -11.63 -0.14 -2.51
N THR A 67 -11.81 -0.28 -3.82
CA THR A 67 -12.16 -1.57 -4.43
C THR A 67 -11.04 -2.59 -4.25
N VAL A 68 -9.79 -2.17 -4.46
CA VAL A 68 -8.60 -3.02 -4.17
C VAL A 68 -8.53 -3.36 -2.69
N ALA A 69 -8.80 -2.41 -1.79
CA ALA A 69 -8.84 -2.66 -0.36
C ALA A 69 -9.89 -3.71 0.03
N ILE A 70 -11.09 -3.65 -0.55
CA ILE A 70 -12.17 -4.62 -0.32
C ILE A 70 -11.73 -6.02 -0.75
N PHE A 71 -11.24 -6.21 -1.96
CA PHE A 71 -10.75 -7.50 -2.43
C PHE A 71 -9.51 -7.98 -1.68
N GLY A 72 -8.64 -7.06 -1.26
CA GLY A 72 -7.51 -7.35 -0.37
C GLY A 72 -7.95 -7.87 1.00
N GLY A 73 -8.99 -7.27 1.59
CA GLY A 73 -9.60 -7.75 2.83
C GLY A 73 -10.23 -9.13 2.69
N MET A 74 -10.96 -9.37 1.59
CA MET A 74 -11.51 -10.70 1.27
C MET A 74 -10.41 -11.75 1.12
N LEU A 75 -9.34 -11.43 0.39
CA LEU A 75 -8.18 -12.31 0.21
C LEU A 75 -7.47 -12.57 1.54
N SER A 76 -7.30 -11.54 2.36
CA SER A 76 -6.73 -11.64 3.71
C SER A 76 -7.51 -12.62 4.58
N PHE A 77 -8.84 -12.49 4.61
CA PHE A 77 -9.70 -13.38 5.37
C PHE A 77 -9.67 -14.82 4.85
N LEU A 78 -9.67 -15.00 3.52
CA LEU A 78 -9.50 -16.31 2.89
C LEU A 78 -8.20 -16.99 3.30
N LEU A 79 -7.07 -16.27 3.27
CA LEU A 79 -5.76 -16.77 3.70
C LEU A 79 -5.72 -17.15 5.19
N GLN A 80 -6.42 -16.37 6.01
CA GLN A 80 -6.57 -16.66 7.45
C GLN A 80 -7.38 -17.94 7.67
N LYS A 81 -8.58 -18.02 7.14
CA LYS A 81 -9.49 -19.15 7.36
C LYS A 81 -9.05 -20.45 6.69
N SER A 82 -8.33 -20.37 5.58
CA SER A 82 -7.73 -21.54 4.94
C SER A 82 -6.52 -22.10 5.70
N GLY A 83 -5.91 -21.30 6.60
CA GLY A 83 -4.68 -21.65 7.33
C GLY A 83 -3.40 -21.46 6.51
N VAL A 84 -3.50 -20.95 5.26
CA VAL A 84 -2.33 -20.76 4.38
C VAL A 84 -1.32 -19.81 5.00
N ALA A 85 -1.77 -18.67 5.54
CA ALA A 85 -0.88 -17.69 6.17
C ALA A 85 -0.19 -18.27 7.40
N GLU A 86 -0.93 -19.00 8.25
CA GLU A 86 -0.38 -19.65 9.44
C GLU A 86 0.69 -20.68 9.09
N GLN A 87 0.39 -21.59 8.15
CA GLN A 87 1.31 -22.62 7.74
C GLN A 87 2.55 -22.06 7.04
N LEU A 88 2.39 -20.99 6.26
CA LEU A 88 3.49 -20.30 5.62
C LEU A 88 4.47 -19.72 6.67
N ILE A 89 3.95 -19.07 7.72
CA ILE A 89 4.76 -18.52 8.79
C ILE A 89 5.46 -19.63 9.58
N LYS A 90 4.74 -20.72 9.91
CA LYS A 90 5.33 -21.88 10.61
C LYS A 90 6.44 -22.54 9.81
N ASN A 91 6.21 -22.81 8.51
CA ASN A 91 7.24 -23.37 7.64
C ASN A 91 8.45 -22.44 7.51
N GLY A 92 8.23 -21.12 7.48
CA GLY A 92 9.31 -20.14 7.49
C GLY A 92 10.11 -20.16 8.80
N ALA A 93 9.43 -20.31 9.95
CA ALA A 93 10.09 -20.47 11.24
C ALA A 93 10.97 -21.74 11.30
N GLU A 94 10.43 -22.87 10.82
CA GLU A 94 11.18 -24.12 10.72
C GLU A 94 12.41 -23.98 9.80
N LEU A 95 12.27 -23.29 8.68
CA LEU A 95 13.38 -23.03 7.75
C LEU A 95 14.45 -22.10 8.34
N ALA A 96 14.05 -21.20 9.23
CA ALA A 96 14.98 -20.28 9.90
C ALA A 96 15.95 -21.00 10.87
N GLY A 97 15.53 -22.14 11.42
CA GLY A 97 16.26 -22.87 12.46
C GLY A 97 16.35 -22.06 13.77
N ASP A 98 17.36 -22.37 14.59
CA ASP A 98 17.47 -21.81 15.95
C ASP A 98 18.30 -20.52 16.03
N ARG A 99 18.74 -19.97 14.90
CA ARG A 99 19.57 -18.77 14.88
C ARG A 99 18.71 -17.50 14.94
N PRO A 100 18.82 -16.67 16.00
CA PRO A 100 17.97 -15.49 16.17
C PRO A 100 17.96 -14.57 14.95
N TRP A 101 19.14 -14.29 14.37
CA TRP A 101 19.23 -13.43 13.18
C TRP A 101 18.47 -13.99 11.97
N SER A 102 18.57 -15.32 11.74
CA SER A 102 17.86 -15.98 10.64
C SER A 102 16.34 -15.95 10.86
N VAL A 103 15.89 -16.20 12.10
CA VAL A 103 14.48 -16.13 12.48
C VAL A 103 13.95 -14.71 12.28
N GLY A 104 14.66 -13.70 12.79
CA GLY A 104 14.26 -12.31 12.62
C GLY A 104 14.15 -11.90 11.14
N LEU A 105 15.14 -12.29 10.32
CA LEU A 105 15.14 -12.01 8.88
C LEU A 105 13.98 -12.70 8.16
N ILE A 106 13.77 -13.99 8.41
CA ILE A 106 12.70 -14.75 7.74
C ILE A 106 11.33 -14.23 8.17
N MET A 107 11.13 -13.93 9.45
CA MET A 107 9.89 -13.33 9.92
C MET A 107 9.65 -11.95 9.27
N LEU A 108 10.67 -11.09 9.22
CA LEU A 108 10.60 -9.79 8.54
C LEU A 108 10.15 -9.95 7.07
N LEU A 109 10.79 -10.84 6.33
CA LEU A 109 10.47 -11.06 4.91
C LEU A 109 9.09 -11.70 4.70
N LEU A 110 8.68 -12.62 5.57
CA LEU A 110 7.34 -13.23 5.51
C LEU A 110 6.25 -12.20 5.82
N ILE A 111 6.44 -11.36 6.83
CA ILE A 111 5.53 -10.27 7.13
C ILE A 111 5.44 -9.32 5.92
N ALA A 112 6.59 -8.90 5.38
CA ALA A 112 6.63 -8.05 4.21
C ALA A 112 5.90 -8.67 3.01
N MET A 113 6.15 -9.95 2.72
CA MET A 113 5.50 -10.67 1.63
C MET A 113 3.98 -10.75 1.82
N LEU A 114 3.50 -11.07 3.02
CA LEU A 114 2.07 -11.14 3.31
C LEU A 114 1.42 -9.76 3.12
N PHE A 115 2.01 -8.69 3.65
CA PHE A 115 1.46 -7.34 3.59
C PHE A 115 1.60 -6.66 2.22
N THR A 116 2.21 -7.29 1.23
CA THR A 116 2.09 -6.82 -0.18
C THR A 116 0.66 -6.87 -0.69
N THR A 117 -0.19 -7.71 -0.12
CA THR A 117 -1.58 -7.91 -0.57
C THR A 117 -2.58 -7.90 0.57
N LEU A 118 -2.15 -8.29 1.78
CA LEU A 118 -3.02 -8.23 2.95
C LEU A 118 -3.20 -6.78 3.40
N GLY A 119 -4.40 -6.48 3.90
CA GLY A 119 -4.73 -5.18 4.46
C GLY A 119 -5.78 -5.30 5.55
N GLY A 120 -5.93 -4.21 6.32
CA GLY A 120 -6.91 -4.12 7.39
C GLY A 120 -6.43 -4.70 8.73
N LEU A 121 -7.13 -4.31 9.78
CA LEU A 121 -6.77 -4.64 11.16
C LEU A 121 -6.79 -6.16 11.44
N GLY A 122 -7.73 -6.87 10.82
CA GLY A 122 -7.83 -8.33 10.96
C GLY A 122 -6.58 -9.07 10.48
N ALA A 123 -5.99 -8.64 9.36
CA ALA A 123 -4.72 -9.19 8.86
C ALA A 123 -3.57 -8.93 9.82
N ILE A 124 -3.48 -7.72 10.36
CA ILE A 124 -2.44 -7.34 11.33
C ILE A 124 -2.54 -8.22 12.57
N ILE A 125 -3.72 -8.36 13.15
CA ILE A 125 -3.94 -9.18 14.34
C ILE A 125 -3.60 -10.66 14.04
N MET A 126 -4.06 -11.20 12.92
CA MET A 126 -3.80 -12.59 12.54
C MET A 126 -2.29 -12.88 12.42
N VAL A 127 -1.56 -12.06 11.69
CA VAL A 127 -0.10 -12.26 11.53
C VAL A 127 0.62 -12.05 12.85
N ALA A 128 0.22 -11.04 13.64
CA ALA A 128 0.80 -10.79 14.95
C ALA A 128 0.64 -11.97 15.90
N THR A 129 -0.56 -12.55 16.01
CA THR A 129 -0.84 -13.68 16.92
C THR A 129 0.00 -14.92 16.63
N ILE A 130 0.55 -15.04 15.41
CA ILE A 130 1.42 -16.17 15.03
C ILE A 130 2.90 -15.78 15.16
N VAL A 131 3.28 -14.63 14.61
CA VAL A 131 4.70 -14.21 14.51
C VAL A 131 5.27 -13.80 15.86
N LEU A 132 4.51 -13.04 16.68
CA LEU A 132 5.02 -12.53 17.95
C LEU A 132 5.44 -13.65 18.92
N PRO A 133 4.62 -14.71 19.15
CA PRO A 133 5.04 -15.83 20.00
C PRO A 133 6.26 -16.59 19.46
N ILE A 134 6.36 -16.77 18.13
CA ILE A 134 7.52 -17.44 17.52
C ILE A 134 8.80 -16.66 17.82
N MET A 135 8.78 -15.34 17.63
CA MET A 135 9.95 -14.50 17.91
C MET A 135 10.27 -14.44 19.41
N ALA A 136 9.25 -14.41 20.26
CA ALA A 136 9.43 -14.46 21.71
C ALA A 136 10.08 -15.78 22.17
N SER A 137 9.71 -16.92 21.57
CA SER A 137 10.30 -18.24 21.92
C SER A 137 11.79 -18.35 21.58
N VAL A 138 12.29 -17.54 20.64
CA VAL A 138 13.71 -17.46 20.27
C VAL A 138 14.49 -16.48 21.17
N GLY A 139 13.78 -15.77 22.06
CA GLY A 139 14.40 -14.90 23.06
C GLY A 139 14.50 -13.43 22.64
N PHE A 140 13.72 -12.97 21.67
CA PHE A 140 13.68 -11.55 21.31
C PHE A 140 12.94 -10.74 22.37
N SER A 141 13.42 -9.52 22.64
CA SER A 141 12.70 -8.56 23.48
C SER A 141 11.42 -8.08 22.81
N SER A 142 10.46 -7.64 23.62
CA SER A 142 9.18 -7.11 23.10
C SER A 142 9.39 -5.90 22.17
N LEU A 143 10.43 -5.09 22.41
CA LEU A 143 10.76 -3.93 21.56
C LEU A 143 11.25 -4.39 20.18
N THR A 144 12.17 -5.36 20.14
CA THR A 144 12.70 -5.92 18.90
C THR A 144 11.61 -6.63 18.09
N ILE A 145 10.75 -7.40 18.76
CA ILE A 145 9.59 -8.06 18.13
C ILE A 145 8.67 -7.01 17.48
N ALA A 146 8.28 -6.00 18.25
CA ALA A 146 7.42 -4.92 17.73
C ALA A 146 8.07 -4.16 16.56
N GLY A 147 9.37 -3.87 16.66
CA GLY A 147 10.12 -3.21 15.60
C GLY A 147 10.17 -4.02 14.32
N ILE A 148 10.53 -5.30 14.38
CA ILE A 148 10.56 -6.19 13.21
C ILE A 148 9.16 -6.31 12.58
N PHE A 149 8.12 -6.44 13.41
CA PHE A 149 6.74 -6.56 12.94
C PHE A 149 6.29 -5.31 12.20
N LEU A 150 6.49 -4.12 12.78
CA LEU A 150 6.10 -2.85 12.18
C LEU A 150 6.90 -2.53 10.90
N ILE A 151 8.21 -2.79 10.92
CA ILE A 151 9.06 -2.61 9.73
C ILE A 151 8.64 -3.58 8.63
N GLY A 152 8.31 -4.83 8.96
CA GLY A 152 7.82 -5.82 8.01
C GLY A 152 6.50 -5.39 7.35
N ILE A 153 5.54 -4.87 8.13
CA ILE A 153 4.29 -4.30 7.60
C ILE A 153 4.59 -3.13 6.65
N ASN A 154 5.50 -2.24 7.03
CA ASN A 154 5.88 -1.09 6.21
C ASN A 154 6.52 -1.54 4.88
N LEU A 155 7.47 -2.47 4.92
CA LEU A 155 8.09 -3.04 3.72
C LEU A 155 7.04 -3.66 2.77
N GLY A 156 6.08 -4.41 3.32
CA GLY A 156 4.96 -4.94 2.55
C GLY A 156 4.09 -3.83 1.97
N GLY A 157 3.79 -2.81 2.78
CA GLY A 157 2.98 -1.66 2.39
C GLY A 157 3.57 -0.84 1.25
N ILE A 158 4.90 -0.70 1.17
CA ILE A 158 5.60 -0.03 0.06
C ILE A 158 5.30 -0.73 -1.28
N LEU A 159 5.22 -2.05 -1.30
CA LEU A 159 4.92 -2.84 -2.49
C LEU A 159 3.44 -3.18 -2.64
N ASN A 160 2.57 -2.69 -1.75
CA ASN A 160 1.15 -3.01 -1.79
C ASN A 160 0.43 -2.22 -2.90
N PRO A 161 -0.17 -2.91 -3.90
CA PRO A 161 -0.88 -2.23 -4.98
C PRO A 161 -2.08 -1.38 -4.53
N GLY A 162 -2.67 -1.67 -3.37
CA GLY A 162 -3.72 -0.85 -2.78
C GLY A 162 -3.23 0.57 -2.46
N ASN A 163 -2.01 0.69 -1.95
CA ASN A 163 -1.38 1.99 -1.71
C ASN A 163 -1.01 2.68 -3.04
N TRP A 164 -0.57 1.92 -4.05
CA TRP A 164 -0.26 2.46 -5.38
C TRP A 164 -1.49 3.02 -6.08
N ALA A 165 -2.66 2.40 -5.90
CA ALA A 165 -3.91 2.89 -6.45
C ALA A 165 -4.24 4.31 -5.94
N LEU A 166 -3.90 4.64 -4.70
CA LEU A 166 -4.06 5.99 -4.15
C LEU A 166 -3.17 7.02 -4.85
N TYR A 167 -1.91 6.69 -5.15
CA TYR A 167 -1.03 7.59 -5.90
C TYR A 167 -1.54 7.84 -7.33
N ILE A 168 -2.12 6.82 -7.97
CA ILE A 168 -2.74 6.97 -9.30
C ILE A 168 -3.96 7.88 -9.21
N ASP A 169 -4.85 7.61 -8.25
CA ASP A 169 -6.12 8.34 -8.13
C ASP A 169 -5.91 9.80 -7.71
N VAL A 170 -4.93 10.07 -6.82
CA VAL A 170 -4.66 11.41 -6.25
C VAL A 170 -3.65 12.20 -7.08
N LEU A 171 -2.46 11.61 -7.34
CA LEU A 171 -1.34 12.30 -7.98
C LEU A 171 -1.29 12.09 -9.49
N LYS A 172 -2.19 11.26 -10.05
CA LYS A 172 -2.26 10.93 -11.48
C LYS A 172 -0.96 10.35 -12.03
N LEU A 173 -0.20 9.64 -11.18
CA LEU A 173 1.04 8.98 -11.53
C LEU A 173 0.78 7.66 -12.27
N ASP A 174 1.69 7.31 -13.18
CA ASP A 174 1.69 6.02 -13.86
C ASP A 174 2.39 4.92 -13.05
N ILE A 175 2.02 3.67 -13.28
CA ILE A 175 2.57 2.50 -12.58
C ILE A 175 4.09 2.39 -12.70
N PRO A 176 4.74 2.61 -13.87
CA PRO A 176 6.19 2.61 -13.99
C PRO A 176 6.90 3.56 -13.04
N THR A 177 6.43 4.79 -12.90
CA THR A 177 6.99 5.81 -11.99
C THR A 177 6.86 5.38 -10.54
N ILE A 178 5.64 4.98 -10.12
CA ILE A 178 5.38 4.49 -8.76
C ILE A 178 6.26 3.27 -8.45
N ARG A 179 6.34 2.30 -9.36
CA ARG A 179 7.14 1.10 -9.18
C ARG A 179 8.62 1.42 -9.00
N SER A 180 9.17 2.33 -9.81
CA SER A 180 10.59 2.69 -9.73
C SER A 180 10.92 3.29 -8.37
N PHE A 181 10.10 4.22 -7.89
CA PHE A 181 10.24 4.81 -6.57
C PHE A 181 10.05 3.77 -5.45
N ALA A 182 8.98 2.96 -5.51
CA ALA A 182 8.68 1.95 -4.51
C ALA A 182 9.82 0.92 -4.36
N LEU A 183 10.45 0.49 -5.46
CA LEU A 183 11.58 -0.44 -5.41
C LEU A 183 12.81 0.16 -4.76
N VAL A 184 13.12 1.43 -5.05
CA VAL A 184 14.24 2.15 -4.39
C VAL A 184 13.96 2.32 -2.90
N LEU A 185 12.76 2.79 -2.56
CA LEU A 185 12.34 2.97 -1.16
C LEU A 185 12.36 1.62 -0.40
N PHE A 186 11.84 0.56 -1.02
CA PHE A 186 11.88 -0.79 -0.46
C PHE A 186 13.31 -1.24 -0.16
N ALA A 187 14.25 -1.03 -1.10
CA ALA A 187 15.65 -1.40 -0.91
C ALA A 187 16.30 -0.62 0.25
N ILE A 188 16.06 0.68 0.34
CA ILE A 188 16.55 1.53 1.45
C ILE A 188 15.97 1.06 2.78
N CYS A 189 14.64 0.89 2.85
CA CYS A 189 13.96 0.44 4.07
C CYS A 189 14.38 -0.99 4.47
N LEU A 190 14.63 -1.88 3.50
CA LEU A 190 15.16 -3.22 3.78
C LEU A 190 16.55 -3.16 4.39
N LEU A 191 17.45 -2.31 3.87
CA LEU A 191 18.78 -2.10 4.47
C LEU A 191 18.69 -1.56 5.89
N MET A 192 17.81 -0.59 6.13
CA MET A 192 17.54 -0.08 7.48
C MET A 192 16.97 -1.15 8.41
N ALA A 193 16.08 -2.01 7.90
CA ALA A 193 15.52 -3.13 8.65
C ALA A 193 16.59 -4.15 9.05
N LEU A 194 17.51 -4.47 8.15
CA LEU A 194 18.65 -5.37 8.43
C LEU A 194 19.60 -4.75 9.44
N ALA A 195 19.85 -3.44 9.36
CA ALA A 195 20.65 -2.73 10.35
C ALA A 195 19.96 -2.74 11.72
N PHE A 196 18.66 -2.43 11.78
CA PHE A 196 17.86 -2.47 13.00
C PHE A 196 17.91 -3.86 13.65
N LEU A 197 17.59 -4.92 12.89
CA LEU A 197 17.62 -6.30 13.36
C LEU A 197 19.00 -6.66 13.94
N THR A 198 20.06 -6.29 13.24
CA THR A 198 21.44 -6.60 13.66
C THR A 198 21.84 -5.85 14.91
N LEU A 199 21.47 -4.57 15.02
CA LEU A 199 21.79 -3.73 16.17
C LEU A 199 21.03 -4.17 17.42
N GLU A 200 19.72 -4.42 17.32
CA GLU A 200 18.90 -4.82 18.46
C GLU A 200 19.33 -6.21 18.99
N LEU A 201 19.57 -7.18 18.10
CA LEU A 201 20.06 -8.49 18.55
C LEU A 201 21.44 -8.41 19.27
N ARG A 202 22.31 -7.48 18.86
CA ARG A 202 23.55 -7.22 19.59
C ARG A 202 23.30 -6.61 20.97
N ARG A 203 22.37 -5.68 21.06
CA ARG A 203 21.98 -5.04 22.33
C ARG A 203 21.39 -6.07 23.31
N GLU A 204 20.68 -7.05 22.78
CA GLU A 204 20.12 -8.17 23.56
C GLU A 204 21.14 -9.24 23.95
N GLY A 205 22.41 -9.07 23.55
CA GLY A 205 23.51 -9.97 23.94
C GLY A 205 23.64 -11.22 23.08
N HIS A 206 22.91 -11.30 21.95
CA HIS A 206 23.06 -12.41 21.01
C HIS A 206 24.43 -12.37 20.30
N LYS A 207 25.16 -13.48 20.31
CA LYS A 207 26.45 -13.62 19.63
C LYS A 207 26.19 -13.68 18.11
N LEU A 208 26.40 -12.57 17.43
CA LEU A 208 26.26 -12.47 15.99
C LEU A 208 27.62 -12.62 15.31
N GLU A 209 27.76 -13.58 14.43
CA GLU A 209 28.88 -13.64 13.48
C GLU A 209 28.66 -12.62 12.36
N LEU A 210 28.87 -11.33 12.68
CA LEU A 210 28.56 -10.19 11.80
C LEU A 210 29.39 -10.12 10.52
N LYS A 211 30.53 -10.82 10.47
CA LYS A 211 31.44 -10.74 9.30
C LYS A 211 30.77 -11.22 8.01
N LYS A 212 29.91 -12.25 8.08
CA LYS A 212 29.21 -12.79 6.90
C LYS A 212 27.98 -11.97 6.49
N PRO A 213 26.97 -11.72 7.35
CA PRO A 213 25.76 -10.99 6.93
C PRO A 213 26.04 -9.53 6.55
N LEU A 214 26.96 -8.84 7.23
CA LEU A 214 27.35 -7.48 6.87
C LEU A 214 28.04 -7.44 5.52
N ARG A 215 28.94 -8.41 5.24
CA ARG A 215 29.61 -8.52 3.94
C ARG A 215 28.62 -8.79 2.82
N TYR A 216 27.66 -9.69 3.00
CA TYR A 216 26.63 -9.97 1.99
C TYR A 216 25.65 -8.82 1.84
N GLY A 217 25.22 -8.17 2.92
CA GLY A 217 24.36 -7.00 2.88
C GLY A 217 25.02 -5.82 2.15
N LEU A 218 26.28 -5.54 2.46
CA LEU A 218 27.08 -4.51 1.76
C LEU A 218 27.28 -4.87 0.27
N LEU A 219 27.56 -6.13 -0.02
CA LEU A 219 27.74 -6.61 -1.39
C LEU A 219 26.44 -6.49 -2.20
N ILE A 220 25.29 -6.86 -1.62
CA ILE A 220 23.97 -6.67 -2.24
C ILE A 220 23.68 -5.19 -2.46
N ALA A 221 23.92 -4.32 -1.48
CA ALA A 221 23.72 -2.88 -1.60
C ALA A 221 24.59 -2.28 -2.70
N VAL A 222 25.88 -2.61 -2.72
CA VAL A 222 26.82 -2.15 -3.77
C VAL A 222 26.39 -2.68 -5.13
N CYS A 223 26.05 -3.96 -5.24
CA CYS A 223 25.55 -4.53 -6.50
C CYS A 223 24.26 -3.85 -6.97
N THR A 224 23.32 -3.55 -6.07
CA THR A 224 22.07 -2.87 -6.42
C THR A 224 22.31 -1.45 -6.91
N ILE A 225 23.21 -0.72 -6.26
CA ILE A 225 23.60 0.64 -6.68
C ILE A 225 24.32 0.60 -8.04
N PHE A 226 25.28 -0.33 -8.21
CA PHE A 226 26.01 -0.48 -9.48
C PHE A 226 25.09 -0.93 -10.61
N LEU A 227 24.19 -1.87 -10.36
CA LEU A 227 23.19 -2.31 -11.34
C LEU A 227 22.22 -1.17 -11.69
N GLY A 228 21.79 -0.38 -10.72
CA GLY A 228 20.92 0.79 -10.96
C GLY A 228 21.62 1.88 -11.76
N TRP A 229 22.88 2.19 -11.41
CA TRP A 229 23.70 3.15 -12.16
C TRP A 229 24.03 2.65 -13.56
N GLY A 230 24.48 1.41 -13.68
CA GLY A 230 24.76 0.79 -14.99
C GLY A 230 23.51 0.72 -15.86
N TRP A 231 22.34 0.44 -15.28
CA TRP A 231 21.06 0.49 -15.96
C TRP A 231 20.75 1.85 -16.57
N GLN A 232 20.95 2.95 -15.81
CA GLN A 232 20.73 4.31 -16.31
C GLN A 232 21.67 4.65 -17.46
N GLN A 233 22.92 4.22 -17.39
CA GLN A 233 23.91 4.47 -18.46
C GLN A 233 23.66 3.64 -19.73
N LEU A 234 23.12 2.44 -19.58
CA LEU A 234 22.88 1.52 -20.69
C LEU A 234 21.50 1.73 -21.37
N GLN A 235 20.55 2.39 -20.70
CA GLN A 235 19.21 2.66 -21.25
C GLN A 235 19.22 3.36 -22.64
N PRO A 236 20.08 4.35 -22.95
CA PRO A 236 20.07 5.00 -24.25
C PRO A 236 20.56 4.12 -25.39
N LEU A 237 21.29 3.05 -25.12
CA LEU A 237 21.83 2.17 -26.17
C LEU A 237 20.74 1.32 -26.84
N THR A 238 20.64 1.42 -28.17
CA THR A 238 19.61 0.70 -28.96
C THR A 238 19.75 -0.82 -28.82
N VAL A 239 20.99 -1.31 -28.78
CA VAL A 239 21.32 -2.73 -28.57
C VAL A 239 20.83 -3.22 -27.20
N TRP A 240 20.96 -2.40 -26.15
CA TRP A 240 20.52 -2.70 -24.80
C TRP A 240 18.99 -2.79 -24.70
N LYS A 241 18.28 -1.87 -25.35
CA LYS A 241 16.82 -1.94 -25.49
C LYS A 241 16.35 -3.22 -26.18
N PHE A 242 17.05 -3.64 -27.23
CA PHE A 242 16.76 -4.89 -27.93
C PHE A 242 16.99 -6.13 -27.05
N ILE A 243 18.16 -6.22 -26.39
CA ILE A 243 18.52 -7.31 -25.48
C ILE A 243 17.46 -7.41 -24.35
N TRP A 244 17.12 -6.31 -23.71
CA TRP A 244 16.13 -6.32 -22.63
C TRP A 244 14.71 -6.63 -23.10
N ARG A 245 14.33 -6.19 -24.30
CA ARG A 245 13.05 -6.55 -24.89
C ARG A 245 12.99 -8.06 -25.16
N THR A 246 14.06 -8.65 -25.64
CA THR A 246 14.16 -10.08 -25.92
C THR A 246 14.21 -10.91 -24.63
N ILE A 247 15.03 -10.52 -23.65
CA ILE A 247 15.10 -11.17 -22.33
C ILE A 247 13.75 -11.03 -21.62
N GLY A 248 13.15 -9.84 -21.64
CA GLY A 248 11.83 -9.60 -21.02
C GLY A 248 10.72 -10.42 -21.70
N ALA A 249 10.76 -10.58 -23.01
CA ALA A 249 9.82 -11.44 -23.73
C ALA A 249 10.04 -12.91 -23.37
N GLY A 250 11.29 -13.37 -23.37
CA GLY A 250 11.66 -14.73 -22.96
C GLY A 250 11.25 -15.03 -21.51
N PHE A 251 11.51 -14.10 -20.59
CA PHE A 251 11.12 -14.24 -19.21
C PHE A 251 9.58 -14.31 -19.03
N ARG A 252 8.83 -13.47 -19.77
CA ARG A 252 7.36 -13.55 -19.76
C ARG A 252 6.85 -14.86 -20.32
N SER A 253 7.46 -15.37 -21.41
CA SER A 253 7.07 -16.65 -22.01
C SER A 253 7.33 -17.81 -21.07
N THR A 254 8.48 -17.84 -20.39
CA THR A 254 8.79 -18.87 -19.39
C THR A 254 7.87 -18.82 -18.19
N LEU A 255 7.51 -17.61 -17.73
CA LEU A 255 6.53 -17.44 -16.65
C LEU A 255 5.12 -17.86 -17.07
N LEU A 256 4.70 -17.56 -18.31
CA LEU A 256 3.43 -18.04 -18.85
C LEU A 256 3.39 -19.57 -18.92
N LEU A 257 4.47 -20.19 -19.40
CA LEU A 257 4.58 -21.64 -19.44
C LEU A 257 4.53 -22.25 -18.04
N ALA A 258 5.26 -21.67 -17.08
CA ALA A 258 5.22 -22.09 -15.69
C ALA A 258 3.81 -21.93 -15.06
N ALA A 259 3.12 -20.84 -15.38
CA ALA A 259 1.74 -20.60 -14.94
C ALA A 259 0.76 -21.62 -15.55
N LEU A 260 0.92 -21.96 -16.83
CA LEU A 260 0.12 -22.99 -17.51
C LEU A 260 0.37 -24.39 -16.91
N LEU A 261 1.63 -24.74 -16.65
CA LEU A 261 1.98 -26.01 -16.00
C LEU A 261 1.41 -26.08 -14.57
N LEU A 262 1.49 -24.97 -13.84
CA LEU A 262 0.90 -24.85 -12.50
C LEU A 262 -0.63 -24.98 -12.56
N ALA A 263 -1.30 -24.32 -13.51
CA ALA A 263 -2.74 -24.45 -13.73
C ALA A 263 -3.13 -25.89 -14.07
N GLY A 264 -2.39 -26.56 -14.95
CA GLY A 264 -2.59 -27.98 -15.26
C GLY A 264 -2.44 -28.87 -14.02
N ARG A 265 -1.44 -28.59 -13.17
CA ARG A 265 -1.26 -29.30 -11.89
C ARG A 265 -2.41 -29.07 -10.93
N ILE A 266 -2.87 -27.83 -10.79
CA ILE A 266 -4.04 -27.49 -9.93
C ILE A 266 -5.29 -28.19 -10.42
N LEU A 267 -5.56 -28.18 -11.72
CA LEU A 267 -6.71 -28.85 -12.32
C LEU A 267 -6.64 -30.36 -12.11
N PHE A 268 -5.47 -30.96 -12.26
CA PHE A 268 -5.26 -32.39 -12.01
C PHE A 268 -5.51 -32.75 -10.55
N ASP A 269 -4.98 -31.98 -9.61
CA ASP A 269 -5.19 -32.20 -8.17
C ASP A 269 -6.67 -32.00 -7.77
N LEU A 270 -7.36 -31.02 -8.38
CA LEU A 270 -8.81 -30.83 -8.21
C LEU A 270 -9.62 -32.03 -8.74
N ALA A 271 -9.30 -32.52 -9.93
CA ALA A 271 -9.95 -33.68 -10.53
C ALA A 271 -9.78 -34.95 -9.65
N ARG A 272 -8.57 -35.15 -9.09
CA ARG A 272 -8.31 -36.24 -8.13
C ARG A 272 -9.13 -36.10 -6.84
N LYS A 273 -9.24 -34.89 -6.30
CA LYS A 273 -10.10 -34.62 -5.13
C LYS A 273 -11.58 -34.90 -5.42
N TRP A 274 -12.04 -34.53 -6.60
CA TRP A 274 -13.43 -34.75 -7.03
C TRP A 274 -13.75 -36.23 -7.27
N SER A 275 -12.77 -36.98 -7.76
CA SER A 275 -12.94 -38.42 -7.99
C SER A 275 -12.88 -39.28 -6.70
N GLY A 276 -12.77 -38.66 -5.53
CA GLY A 276 -12.80 -39.35 -4.24
C GLY A 276 -11.58 -40.23 -3.93
N ARG A 277 -10.54 -40.19 -4.78
CA ARG A 277 -9.31 -40.99 -4.63
C ARG A 277 -8.38 -40.53 -3.49
N GLU A 278 -8.56 -39.32 -2.97
CA GLU A 278 -7.77 -38.80 -1.85
C GLU A 278 -8.66 -38.44 -0.65
N ARG A 279 -8.77 -39.36 0.29
CA ARG A 279 -9.54 -39.16 1.55
C ARG A 279 -8.81 -38.35 2.63
N HIS A 280 -7.49 -38.08 2.50
CA HIS A 280 -6.65 -37.50 3.57
C HIS A 280 -5.63 -36.48 3.04
N MET A 281 -6.06 -35.35 2.49
CA MET A 281 -5.17 -34.20 2.36
C MET A 281 -5.56 -33.07 3.32
N SER A 282 -5.08 -33.19 4.57
CA SER A 282 -5.07 -32.08 5.54
C SER A 282 -3.90 -31.09 5.29
N ARG A 283 -2.97 -31.43 4.39
CA ARG A 283 -1.80 -30.60 4.11
C ARG A 283 -2.11 -29.54 3.06
N ILE A 284 -1.76 -28.29 3.41
CA ILE A 284 -1.78 -27.16 2.45
C ILE A 284 -0.73 -27.43 1.39
N VAL A 285 -1.15 -27.40 0.12
CA VAL A 285 -0.25 -27.63 -1.01
C VAL A 285 0.69 -26.42 -1.20
N TRP A 286 1.94 -26.70 -1.61
CA TRP A 286 2.96 -25.66 -1.70
C TRP A 286 2.58 -24.46 -2.58
N TYR A 287 1.84 -24.68 -3.64
CA TYR A 287 1.40 -23.60 -4.53
C TYR A 287 0.32 -22.69 -3.89
N ALA A 288 -0.35 -23.11 -2.82
CA ALA A 288 -1.23 -22.23 -2.06
C ALA A 288 -0.48 -21.07 -1.39
N TYR A 289 0.81 -21.27 -1.08
CA TYR A 289 1.66 -20.20 -0.52
C TYR A 289 1.94 -19.05 -1.50
N LEU A 290 1.68 -19.23 -2.79
CA LEU A 290 1.78 -18.17 -3.79
C LEU A 290 0.60 -17.19 -3.72
N THR A 291 -0.51 -17.57 -3.08
CA THR A 291 -1.74 -16.77 -3.04
C THR A 291 -1.50 -15.29 -2.66
N PRO A 292 -0.74 -14.95 -1.61
CA PRO A 292 -0.53 -13.55 -1.25
C PRO A 292 0.31 -12.77 -2.27
N VAL A 293 1.07 -13.44 -3.12
CA VAL A 293 1.98 -12.79 -4.09
C VAL A 293 1.34 -12.68 -5.48
N VAL A 294 0.34 -13.52 -5.77
CA VAL A 294 -0.31 -13.57 -7.11
C VAL A 294 -0.79 -12.19 -7.59
N PRO A 295 -1.54 -11.38 -6.83
CA PRO A 295 -1.98 -10.07 -7.30
C PRO A 295 -0.80 -9.18 -7.69
N LEU A 296 0.25 -9.13 -6.87
CA LEU A 296 1.45 -8.33 -7.14
C LEU A 296 2.16 -8.79 -8.42
N LEU A 297 2.32 -10.10 -8.62
CA LEU A 297 2.92 -10.65 -9.84
C LEU A 297 2.11 -10.31 -11.10
N LEU A 298 0.78 -10.41 -11.02
CA LEU A 298 -0.11 -10.07 -12.13
C LEU A 298 0.02 -8.60 -12.53
N ILE A 299 0.14 -7.69 -11.56
CA ILE A 299 0.32 -6.26 -11.81
C ILE A 299 1.71 -5.95 -12.37
N LEU A 300 2.77 -6.45 -11.72
CA LEU A 300 4.14 -6.09 -12.06
C LEU A 300 4.61 -6.71 -13.39
N ILE A 301 4.26 -7.99 -13.64
CA ILE A 301 4.77 -8.75 -14.77
C ILE A 301 3.84 -8.65 -15.98
N PHE A 302 2.53 -8.88 -15.72
CA PHE A 302 1.54 -8.95 -16.79
C PHE A 302 0.81 -7.61 -17.01
N LYS A 303 1.09 -6.59 -16.17
CA LYS A 303 0.48 -5.25 -16.25
C LYS A 303 -1.06 -5.29 -16.22
N ILE A 304 -1.62 -6.25 -15.47
CA ILE A 304 -3.06 -6.39 -15.29
C ILE A 304 -3.55 -5.28 -14.36
N HIS A 305 -4.75 -4.78 -14.62
CA HIS A 305 -5.39 -3.75 -13.78
C HIS A 305 -5.53 -4.25 -12.33
N PHE A 306 -5.35 -3.35 -11.36
CA PHE A 306 -5.30 -3.68 -9.92
C PHE A 306 -6.50 -4.50 -9.45
N VAL A 307 -7.71 -4.03 -9.74
CA VAL A 307 -8.96 -4.71 -9.32
C VAL A 307 -9.01 -6.13 -9.87
N THR A 308 -8.72 -6.29 -11.17
CA THR A 308 -8.70 -7.60 -11.84
C THR A 308 -7.67 -8.54 -11.23
N ALA A 309 -6.48 -8.01 -10.89
CA ALA A 309 -5.41 -8.79 -10.28
C ALA A 309 -5.80 -9.31 -8.88
N PHE A 310 -6.47 -8.49 -8.07
CA PHE A 310 -6.96 -8.91 -6.75
C PHE A 310 -8.12 -9.90 -6.83
N ILE A 311 -9.06 -9.72 -7.77
CA ILE A 311 -10.12 -10.69 -8.05
C ILE A 311 -9.49 -12.03 -8.48
N ALA A 312 -8.52 -12.01 -9.39
CA ALA A 312 -7.80 -13.20 -9.83
C ALA A 312 -7.05 -13.88 -8.67
N GLY A 313 -6.41 -13.09 -7.78
CA GLY A 313 -5.76 -13.59 -6.57
C GLY A 313 -6.73 -14.25 -5.59
N LEU A 314 -7.92 -13.65 -5.38
CA LEU A 314 -8.98 -14.22 -4.55
C LEU A 314 -9.49 -15.54 -5.14
N PHE A 315 -9.76 -15.57 -6.46
CA PHE A 315 -10.18 -16.77 -7.15
C PHE A 315 -9.09 -17.86 -7.11
N TYR A 316 -7.84 -17.52 -7.36
CA TYR A 316 -6.70 -18.42 -7.21
C TYR A 316 -6.64 -19.02 -5.80
N GLY A 317 -6.67 -18.16 -4.77
CA GLY A 317 -6.67 -18.61 -3.37
C GLY A 317 -7.81 -19.55 -3.03
N PHE A 318 -9.02 -19.25 -3.53
CA PHE A 318 -10.20 -20.11 -3.36
C PHE A 318 -10.00 -21.49 -4.00
N VAL A 319 -9.52 -21.53 -5.25
CA VAL A 319 -9.30 -22.77 -6.01
C VAL A 319 -8.24 -23.64 -5.37
N VAL A 320 -7.08 -23.06 -4.99
CA VAL A 320 -5.97 -23.86 -4.43
C VAL A 320 -6.22 -24.34 -3.01
N THR A 321 -7.12 -23.66 -2.27
CA THR A 321 -7.53 -24.04 -0.92
C THR A 321 -8.83 -24.84 -0.89
N TRP A 322 -9.31 -25.30 -2.07
CA TRP A 322 -10.58 -26.02 -2.18
C TRP A 322 -10.65 -27.26 -1.30
N ARG A 323 -11.66 -27.27 -0.42
CA ARG A 323 -11.99 -28.39 0.49
C ARG A 323 -13.49 -28.42 0.76
N LYS A 324 -13.98 -29.45 1.44
CA LYS A 324 -15.38 -29.51 1.87
C LYS A 324 -15.72 -28.27 2.73
N GLY A 325 -16.74 -27.52 2.36
CA GLY A 325 -17.13 -26.26 3.01
C GLY A 325 -16.44 -25.00 2.46
N SER A 326 -15.64 -25.08 1.40
CA SER A 326 -14.95 -23.91 0.80
C SER A 326 -15.91 -22.84 0.30
N ILE A 327 -17.13 -23.19 -0.11
CA ILE A 327 -18.15 -22.21 -0.53
C ILE A 327 -18.55 -21.33 0.67
N ASN A 328 -18.82 -21.94 1.83
CA ASN A 328 -19.12 -21.19 3.06
C ASN A 328 -17.93 -20.32 3.48
N MET A 329 -16.70 -20.84 3.37
CA MET A 329 -15.48 -20.09 3.64
C MET A 329 -15.35 -18.89 2.70
N LEU A 330 -15.63 -19.05 1.40
CA LEU A 330 -15.62 -17.95 0.45
C LEU A 330 -16.70 -16.90 0.77
N SER A 331 -17.92 -17.34 1.10
CA SER A 331 -19.00 -16.45 1.52
C SER A 331 -18.61 -15.64 2.76
N GLN A 332 -18.02 -16.28 3.76
CA GLN A 332 -17.48 -15.60 4.93
C GLN A 332 -16.33 -14.64 4.56
N ALA A 333 -15.43 -15.04 3.66
CA ALA A 333 -14.36 -14.18 3.20
C ALA A 333 -14.88 -12.91 2.49
N ILE A 334 -15.96 -13.05 1.73
CA ILE A 334 -16.60 -11.90 1.08
C ILE A 334 -17.22 -10.96 2.12
N ILE A 335 -18.01 -11.51 3.05
CA ILE A 335 -18.75 -10.70 4.04
C ILE A 335 -17.80 -10.13 5.10
N GLU A 336 -17.10 -11.00 5.83
CA GLU A 336 -16.26 -10.57 6.97
C GLU A 336 -14.96 -9.90 6.50
N GLY A 337 -14.36 -10.40 5.42
CA GLY A 337 -13.18 -9.79 4.81
C GLY A 337 -13.47 -8.39 4.27
N GLY A 338 -14.61 -8.23 3.58
CA GLY A 338 -15.09 -6.91 3.14
C GLY A 338 -15.40 -5.99 4.32
N ALA A 339 -16.13 -6.47 5.33
CA ALA A 339 -16.45 -5.70 6.53
C ALA A 339 -15.22 -5.21 7.29
N SER A 340 -14.15 -6.00 7.34
CA SER A 340 -12.91 -5.65 8.05
C SER A 340 -12.21 -4.40 7.51
N VAL A 341 -12.42 -4.04 6.25
CA VAL A 341 -11.83 -2.87 5.59
C VAL A 341 -12.80 -1.71 5.42
N MET A 342 -14.08 -1.88 5.77
CA MET A 342 -15.10 -0.82 5.62
C MET A 342 -14.73 0.51 6.29
N PRO A 343 -14.11 0.55 7.48
CA PRO A 343 -13.69 1.82 8.06
C PRO A 343 -12.69 2.58 7.17
N ALA A 344 -11.78 1.87 6.50
CA ALA A 344 -10.83 2.47 5.57
C ALA A 344 -11.54 2.94 4.27
N VAL A 345 -12.52 2.19 3.78
CA VAL A 345 -13.33 2.54 2.61
C VAL A 345 -14.09 3.85 2.86
N VAL A 346 -14.82 3.95 3.96
CA VAL A 346 -15.57 5.16 4.32
C VAL A 346 -14.63 6.36 4.50
N LEU A 347 -13.46 6.13 5.09
CA LEU A 347 -12.43 7.15 5.21
C LEU A 347 -11.95 7.65 3.84
N MET A 348 -11.67 6.74 2.89
CA MET A 348 -11.28 7.09 1.51
C MET A 348 -12.38 7.86 0.79
N MET A 349 -13.66 7.52 1.00
CA MET A 349 -14.78 8.31 0.47
C MET A 349 -14.73 9.75 0.99
N GLY A 350 -14.53 9.96 2.28
CA GLY A 350 -14.38 11.28 2.89
C GLY A 350 -13.17 12.05 2.35
N ILE A 351 -12.03 11.37 2.15
CA ILE A 351 -10.84 11.95 1.51
C ILE A 351 -11.16 12.36 0.08
N GLY A 352 -11.83 11.52 -0.70
CA GLY A 352 -12.23 11.84 -2.07
C GLY A 352 -13.16 13.05 -2.16
N MET A 353 -14.11 13.18 -1.21
CA MET A 353 -14.96 14.36 -1.09
C MET A 353 -14.12 15.63 -0.81
N LEU A 354 -13.16 15.55 0.13
CA LEU A 354 -12.29 16.66 0.47
C LEU A 354 -11.40 17.07 -0.71
N LEU A 355 -10.83 16.09 -1.40
CA LEU A 355 -10.05 16.31 -2.62
C LEU A 355 -10.88 17.06 -3.68
N THR A 356 -12.12 16.60 -3.91
CA THR A 356 -12.99 17.23 -4.90
C THR A 356 -13.46 18.62 -4.45
N ALA A 357 -13.69 18.82 -3.16
CA ALA A 357 -13.99 20.14 -2.62
C ALA A 357 -12.88 21.16 -2.90
N ILE A 358 -11.61 20.74 -2.79
CA ILE A 358 -10.44 21.63 -2.93
C ILE A 358 -10.05 21.81 -4.40
N ILE A 359 -9.78 20.71 -5.12
CA ILE A 359 -9.23 20.76 -6.48
C ILE A 359 -10.29 20.64 -7.59
N GLY A 360 -11.54 20.43 -7.21
CA GLY A 360 -12.65 20.27 -8.15
C GLY A 360 -12.77 18.87 -8.77
N PRO A 361 -13.83 18.65 -9.56
CA PRO A 361 -14.12 17.38 -10.21
C PRO A 361 -13.18 17.04 -11.38
N GLY A 362 -12.42 18.01 -11.89
CA GLY A 362 -11.50 17.83 -13.01
C GLY A 362 -12.01 18.38 -14.33
N GLY A 363 -11.45 17.91 -15.45
CA GLY A 363 -11.60 18.50 -16.77
C GLY A 363 -13.03 18.69 -17.28
N ASP A 364 -13.96 17.82 -16.93
CA ASP A 364 -15.34 17.88 -17.42
C ASP A 364 -16.06 19.14 -16.92
N TRP A 365 -15.87 19.52 -15.65
CA TRP A 365 -16.47 20.72 -15.09
C TRP A 365 -15.92 21.98 -15.73
N SER A 366 -14.59 22.06 -15.90
CA SER A 366 -13.95 23.21 -16.56
C SER A 366 -14.42 23.36 -18.01
N ALA A 367 -14.58 22.26 -18.74
CA ALA A 367 -15.08 22.28 -20.11
C ALA A 367 -16.53 22.79 -20.18
N LEU A 368 -17.40 22.39 -19.26
CA LEU A 368 -18.78 22.81 -19.16
C LEU A 368 -18.94 24.27 -18.71
N ASN A 369 -17.96 24.80 -17.98
CA ASN A 369 -17.98 26.17 -17.44
C ASN A 369 -17.01 27.12 -18.18
N GLY A 370 -16.80 26.92 -19.47
CA GLY A 370 -16.03 27.85 -20.33
C GLY A 370 -14.52 27.94 -19.97
N GLY A 371 -13.96 26.91 -19.41
CA GLY A 371 -12.54 26.88 -19.00
C GLY A 371 -12.26 27.45 -17.59
N ALA A 372 -13.29 27.80 -16.83
CA ALA A 372 -13.13 28.36 -15.49
C ALA A 372 -12.43 27.34 -14.55
N GLU A 373 -11.56 27.84 -13.68
CA GLU A 373 -11.01 27.03 -12.57
C GLU A 373 -12.08 26.81 -11.49
N TRP A 374 -11.96 25.66 -10.79
CA TRP A 374 -12.82 25.36 -9.65
C TRP A 374 -12.71 26.45 -8.57
N PRO A 375 -13.83 26.99 -8.03
CA PRO A 375 -13.82 28.19 -7.20
C PRO A 375 -12.88 28.12 -6.01
N VAL A 376 -12.86 26.98 -5.28
CA VAL A 376 -11.98 26.77 -4.11
C VAL A 376 -10.52 26.76 -4.55
N LEU A 377 -10.20 26.07 -5.66
CA LEU A 377 -8.83 25.98 -6.16
C LEU A 377 -8.33 27.34 -6.65
N ALA A 378 -9.13 28.07 -7.41
CA ALA A 378 -8.80 29.40 -7.90
C ALA A 378 -8.45 30.37 -6.76
N PHE A 379 -9.14 30.21 -5.62
CA PHE A 379 -8.90 30.99 -4.42
C PHE A 379 -7.64 30.53 -3.64
N LEU A 380 -7.45 29.23 -3.45
CA LEU A 380 -6.34 28.68 -2.64
C LEU A 380 -4.99 28.66 -3.37
N LYS A 381 -4.98 28.47 -4.68
CA LYS A 381 -3.77 28.30 -5.50
C LYS A 381 -2.74 29.43 -5.31
N PRO A 382 -3.09 30.72 -5.37
CA PRO A 382 -2.13 31.79 -5.16
C PRO A 382 -1.46 31.74 -3.77
N VAL A 383 -2.26 31.45 -2.73
CA VAL A 383 -1.77 31.35 -1.35
C VAL A 383 -0.85 30.13 -1.18
N MET A 384 -1.20 29.01 -1.82
CA MET A 384 -0.40 27.79 -1.74
C MET A 384 0.95 27.90 -2.44
N VAL A 385 1.03 28.60 -3.57
CA VAL A 385 2.29 28.86 -4.29
C VAL A 385 3.28 29.64 -3.43
N GLU A 386 2.79 30.54 -2.56
CA GLU A 386 3.65 31.30 -1.66
C GLU A 386 4.13 30.47 -0.45
N ILE A 387 3.33 29.53 0.03
CA ILE A 387 3.62 28.75 1.25
C ILE A 387 4.41 27.48 0.94
N ILE A 388 4.13 26.82 -0.20
CA ILE A 388 4.75 25.54 -0.55
C ILE A 388 6.19 25.77 -1.00
N PRO A 389 7.18 25.09 -0.39
CA PRO A 389 8.56 25.21 -0.80
C PRO A 389 8.76 24.76 -2.25
N SER A 390 9.27 25.63 -3.10
CA SER A 390 9.64 25.31 -4.49
C SER A 390 10.99 24.59 -4.58
N SER A 391 11.84 24.74 -3.55
CA SER A 391 13.14 24.07 -3.48
C SER A 391 12.98 22.64 -2.95
N PRO A 392 13.50 21.60 -3.65
CA PRO A 392 13.42 20.22 -3.18
C PRO A 392 14.03 20.00 -1.79
N TRP A 393 15.13 20.68 -1.47
CA TRP A 393 15.78 20.59 -0.16
C TRP A 393 14.94 21.18 0.97
N LEU A 394 14.36 22.34 0.74
CA LEU A 394 13.48 22.99 1.72
C LEU A 394 12.20 22.17 1.91
N TYR A 395 11.69 21.56 0.84
CA TYR A 395 10.57 20.63 0.89
C TYR A 395 10.86 19.44 1.82
N VAL A 396 11.98 18.74 1.58
CA VAL A 396 12.42 17.61 2.43
C VAL A 396 12.60 18.04 3.88
N LEU A 397 13.23 19.18 4.13
CA LEU A 397 13.45 19.72 5.48
C LEU A 397 12.12 19.97 6.20
N VAL A 398 11.18 20.71 5.56
CA VAL A 398 9.88 21.05 6.15
C VAL A 398 9.08 19.80 6.45
N PHE A 399 8.98 18.87 5.49
CA PHE A 399 8.20 17.63 5.70
C PHE A 399 8.86 16.68 6.70
N THR A 400 10.20 16.67 6.80
CA THR A 400 10.90 15.92 7.85
C THR A 400 10.59 16.49 9.23
N LEU A 401 10.56 17.80 9.39
CA LEU A 401 10.19 18.45 10.65
C LEU A 401 8.71 18.26 10.99
N LEU A 402 7.83 18.21 9.99
CA LEU A 402 6.41 17.98 10.16
C LEU A 402 6.04 16.49 10.27
N ALA A 403 6.97 15.56 10.00
CA ALA A 403 6.73 14.13 10.05
C ALA A 403 6.06 13.64 11.37
N PRO A 404 6.38 14.17 12.57
CA PRO A 404 5.68 13.80 13.78
C PRO A 404 4.16 14.07 13.75
N LEU A 405 3.70 15.06 12.98
CA LEU A 405 2.28 15.36 12.80
C LEU A 405 1.55 14.35 11.90
N SER A 406 2.29 13.55 11.13
CA SER A 406 1.75 12.46 10.33
C SER A 406 1.65 11.14 11.09
N LEU A 407 2.33 11.03 12.23
CA LEU A 407 2.30 9.82 13.05
C LEU A 407 0.92 9.61 13.67
N TYR A 408 0.50 8.37 13.67
CA TYR A 408 -0.67 7.82 14.36
C TYR A 408 -1.82 8.82 14.62
N ARG A 409 -2.78 8.90 13.69
CA ARG A 409 -3.95 9.82 13.73
C ARG A 409 -3.61 11.32 13.73
N GLY A 410 -2.36 11.67 13.39
CA GLY A 410 -2.00 13.07 13.18
C GLY A 410 -2.77 13.67 12.00
N PRO A 411 -2.99 14.98 11.99
CA PRO A 411 -3.73 15.66 10.92
C PRO A 411 -3.11 15.47 9.53
N LEU A 412 -1.78 15.30 9.44
CA LEU A 412 -1.06 15.08 8.18
C LEU A 412 -0.89 13.59 7.83
N ASN A 413 -1.48 12.68 8.58
CA ASN A 413 -1.45 11.27 8.24
C ASN A 413 -2.07 11.05 6.85
N VAL A 414 -1.50 10.12 6.08
CA VAL A 414 -1.98 9.74 4.75
C VAL A 414 -3.47 9.39 4.77
N TRP A 415 -3.94 8.66 5.79
CA TRP A 415 -5.34 8.31 6.03
C TRP A 415 -6.15 9.43 6.74
N GLY A 416 -5.65 10.64 6.75
CA GLY A 416 -6.32 11.84 7.24
C GLY A 416 -6.31 12.91 6.16
N MET A 417 -5.72 14.07 6.47
CA MET A 417 -5.62 15.20 5.55
C MET A 417 -4.38 15.14 4.63
N GLY A 418 -3.47 14.15 4.83
CA GLY A 418 -2.22 14.07 4.08
C GLY A 418 -2.41 14.00 2.56
N TYR A 419 -3.39 13.22 2.08
CA TYR A 419 -3.72 13.21 0.66
C TYR A 419 -4.33 14.53 0.18
N GLY A 420 -5.08 15.24 1.01
CA GLY A 420 -5.56 16.59 0.71
C GLY A 420 -4.40 17.57 0.51
N MET A 421 -3.40 17.51 1.37
CA MET A 421 -2.17 18.30 1.24
C MET A 421 -1.41 17.94 -0.03
N ALA A 422 -1.21 16.65 -0.32
CA ALA A 422 -0.55 16.21 -1.55
C ALA A 422 -1.28 16.69 -2.81
N ALA A 423 -2.60 16.69 -2.81
CA ALA A 423 -3.41 17.18 -3.92
C ALA A 423 -3.30 18.71 -4.08
N ILE A 424 -3.28 19.46 -2.99
CA ILE A 424 -3.07 20.92 -3.01
C ILE A 424 -1.68 21.22 -3.56
N MET A 425 -0.66 20.48 -3.14
CA MET A 425 0.71 20.63 -3.63
C MET A 425 0.81 20.33 -5.13
N LEU A 426 0.13 19.30 -5.60
CA LEU A 426 0.05 18.98 -7.02
C LEU A 426 -0.65 20.12 -7.78
N ALA A 427 -1.76 20.63 -7.26
CA ALA A 427 -2.53 21.69 -7.88
C ALA A 427 -1.80 23.04 -7.90
N SER A 428 -0.90 23.30 -6.94
CA SER A 428 -0.06 24.50 -6.94
C SER A 428 0.92 24.54 -8.11
N GLY A 429 1.32 23.39 -8.65
CA GLY A 429 2.31 23.27 -9.71
C GLY A 429 3.74 23.59 -9.26
N ALA A 430 3.98 23.81 -7.96
CA ALA A 430 5.30 24.13 -7.41
C ALA A 430 6.31 22.97 -7.54
N LEU A 431 5.83 21.74 -7.47
CA LEU A 431 6.63 20.53 -7.55
C LEU A 431 5.98 19.49 -8.49
N PRO A 432 6.80 18.68 -9.19
CA PRO A 432 6.24 17.58 -9.99
C PRO A 432 5.62 16.50 -9.11
N ALA A 433 4.58 15.83 -9.60
CA ALA A 433 3.84 14.80 -8.87
C ALA A 433 4.74 13.69 -8.29
N ALA A 434 5.80 13.31 -9.01
CA ALA A 434 6.76 12.32 -8.55
C ALA A 434 7.57 12.78 -7.32
N ALA A 435 7.85 14.08 -7.18
CA ALA A 435 8.53 14.63 -6.01
C ALA A 435 7.60 14.74 -4.79
N ILE A 436 6.30 14.90 -5.01
CA ILE A 436 5.29 14.94 -3.94
C ILE A 436 5.03 13.55 -3.37
N MET A 437 5.22 12.50 -4.18
CA MET A 437 5.03 11.11 -3.76
C MET A 437 6.06 10.67 -2.71
N GLY A 438 7.29 11.16 -2.81
CA GLY A 438 8.41 10.83 -1.90
C GLY A 438 8.36 11.57 -0.61
#